data_5f53ce5e093a90190305c443156e5dc3
#
_entry.id   5f53ce5e093a90190305c443156e5dc3
#
_cell.length_a   1.000
_cell.length_b   1.000
_cell.length_c   1.000
_cell.angle_alpha   90.00
_cell.angle_beta   90.00
_cell.angle_gamma   90.00
#
_symmetry.space_group_name_H-M   'P 1'
#
loop_
_entity.id
_entity.type
_entity.pdbx_description
1 polymer ?
#
loop_
_entity_poly.entity_id
_entity_poly.type
_entity_poly.pdbx_seq_one_letter_code
_entity_poly.pdbx_strand_id
1 'polypeptide(L)'
;MKNNIIIAGVPRAGKSTAAHMLSQRYGHQHISMDSVIAGFEKCFPETGVSTEQGLSSMDTLRVISGRMAPFIRAMLDSGEYDEFEPGMVIDMYQLLPEDYDRYLSGTGCGIVYLITSDVTPEERFLIQKKYDTPKDYTFGKPDEELRENAEDIVEQSILMREQCERLGLKYYETARDREEVLRRFMKEFELM
;
A
#
# COMPACT_ATOMS: atom_id res chain seq x y z
N MET A 1 -13.35 -18.69 7.57
CA MET A 1 -13.36 -17.27 8.00
C MET A 1 -13.10 -16.42 6.78
N LYS A 2 -13.90 -15.38 6.57
CA LYS A 2 -13.64 -14.39 5.51
C LYS A 2 -12.42 -13.59 5.95
N ASN A 3 -11.33 -13.74 5.23
CA ASN A 3 -10.10 -13.06 5.56
C ASN A 3 -9.93 -11.87 4.60
N ASN A 4 -10.69 -10.79 4.85
CA ASN A 4 -10.38 -9.53 4.20
C ASN A 4 -9.00 -9.05 4.64
N ILE A 5 -8.18 -8.64 3.70
CA ILE A 5 -6.82 -8.17 3.98
C ILE A 5 -6.50 -6.91 3.20
N ILE A 6 -5.83 -5.99 3.86
CA ILE A 6 -5.23 -4.82 3.24
C ILE A 6 -3.73 -5.05 3.08
N ILE A 7 -3.22 -4.81 1.88
CA ILE A 7 -1.79 -4.77 1.60
C ILE A 7 -1.41 -3.31 1.35
N ALA A 8 -0.86 -2.69 2.38
CA ALA A 8 -0.44 -1.30 2.34
C ALA A 8 1.09 -1.16 2.20
N GLY A 9 1.58 0.06 2.12
CA GLY A 9 3.02 0.34 2.06
C GLY A 9 3.43 1.16 0.85
N VAL A 10 4.73 1.36 0.68
CA VAL A 10 5.29 2.34 -0.25
C VAL A 10 5.19 1.92 -1.73
N PRO A 11 5.33 2.87 -2.66
CA PRO A 11 5.38 2.57 -4.09
C PRO A 11 6.45 1.52 -4.43
N ARG A 12 6.13 0.64 -5.39
CA ARG A 12 7.03 -0.38 -5.93
C ARG A 12 7.57 -1.41 -4.90
N ALA A 13 6.95 -1.52 -3.72
CA ALA A 13 7.26 -2.55 -2.72
C ALA A 13 6.62 -3.92 -3.03
N GLY A 14 5.77 -4.03 -4.07
CA GLY A 14 5.19 -5.30 -4.50
C GLY A 14 3.75 -5.55 -4.04
N LYS A 15 3.03 -4.53 -3.55
CA LYS A 15 1.63 -4.64 -3.07
C LYS A 15 0.68 -5.28 -4.07
N SER A 16 0.60 -4.72 -5.28
CA SER A 16 -0.29 -5.23 -6.33
C SER A 16 0.11 -6.64 -6.79
N THR A 17 1.41 -6.97 -6.75
CA THR A 17 1.89 -8.33 -7.01
C THR A 17 1.37 -9.29 -5.93
N ALA A 18 1.50 -8.94 -4.65
CA ALA A 18 1.01 -9.73 -3.54
C ALA A 18 -0.52 -9.90 -3.59
N ALA A 19 -1.25 -8.80 -3.86
CA ALA A 19 -2.70 -8.82 -4.02
C ALA A 19 -3.14 -9.75 -5.16
N HIS A 20 -2.45 -9.68 -6.29
CA HIS A 20 -2.70 -10.56 -7.42
C HIS A 20 -2.43 -12.04 -7.10
N MET A 21 -1.35 -12.33 -6.37
CA MET A 21 -1.04 -13.69 -5.90
C MET A 21 -2.14 -14.25 -5.00
N LEU A 22 -2.67 -13.44 -4.06
CA LEU A 22 -3.80 -13.84 -3.21
C LEU A 22 -5.07 -14.07 -4.02
N SER A 23 -5.38 -13.15 -4.94
CA SER A 23 -6.52 -13.29 -5.84
C SER A 23 -6.46 -14.57 -6.68
N GLN A 24 -5.32 -14.84 -7.29
CA GLN A 24 -5.14 -16.04 -8.12
C GLN A 24 -5.17 -17.34 -7.32
N ARG A 25 -4.53 -17.36 -6.15
CA ARG A 25 -4.37 -18.59 -5.38
C ARG A 25 -5.59 -18.94 -4.53
N TYR A 26 -6.24 -17.93 -3.96
CA TYR A 26 -7.33 -18.12 -2.99
C TYR A 26 -8.67 -17.56 -3.45
N GLY A 27 -8.72 -16.95 -4.63
CA GLY A 27 -9.95 -16.39 -5.19
C GLY A 27 -10.39 -15.06 -4.59
N HIS A 28 -9.54 -14.37 -3.80
CA HIS A 28 -9.88 -13.06 -3.22
C HIS A 28 -10.22 -12.05 -4.33
N GLN A 29 -11.26 -11.26 -4.10
CA GLN A 29 -11.55 -10.13 -4.95
C GLN A 29 -10.50 -9.03 -4.75
N HIS A 30 -9.77 -8.68 -5.81
CA HIS A 30 -8.74 -7.64 -5.74
C HIS A 30 -9.34 -6.26 -6.01
N ILE A 31 -9.12 -5.34 -5.07
CA ILE A 31 -9.51 -3.93 -5.16
C ILE A 31 -8.26 -3.07 -5.10
N SER A 32 -7.93 -2.37 -6.19
CA SER A 32 -6.86 -1.38 -6.21
C SER A 32 -7.38 -0.01 -5.82
N MET A 33 -6.95 0.48 -4.66
CA MET A 33 -7.35 1.80 -4.16
C MET A 33 -6.74 2.95 -4.97
N ASP A 34 -5.62 2.74 -5.66
CA ASP A 34 -5.06 3.76 -6.56
C ASP A 34 -6.06 4.12 -7.67
N SER A 35 -6.79 3.12 -8.20
CA SER A 35 -7.85 3.34 -9.20
C SER A 35 -9.06 4.08 -8.62
N VAL A 36 -9.41 3.79 -7.36
CA VAL A 36 -10.51 4.47 -6.65
C VAL A 36 -10.13 5.93 -6.39
N ILE A 37 -8.92 6.19 -5.89
CA ILE A 37 -8.40 7.54 -5.63
C ILE A 37 -8.36 8.35 -6.93
N ALA A 38 -7.87 7.79 -8.03
CA ALA A 38 -7.85 8.44 -9.34
C ALA A 38 -9.27 8.78 -9.85
N GLY A 39 -10.26 7.94 -9.53
CA GLY A 39 -11.66 8.21 -9.82
C GLY A 39 -12.21 9.39 -9.00
N PHE A 40 -11.94 9.43 -7.69
CA PHE A 40 -12.31 10.55 -6.82
C PHE A 40 -11.69 11.87 -7.29
N GLU A 41 -10.39 11.86 -7.59
CA GLU A 41 -9.67 13.04 -8.06
C GLU A 41 -10.31 13.65 -9.33
N LYS A 42 -10.71 12.80 -10.27
CA LYS A 42 -11.30 13.25 -11.54
C LYS A 42 -12.77 13.63 -11.47
N CYS A 43 -13.57 12.86 -10.72
CA CYS A 43 -15.01 12.96 -10.76
C CYS A 43 -15.60 13.76 -9.59
N PHE A 44 -14.90 13.83 -8.47
CA PHE A 44 -15.35 14.44 -7.23
C PHE A 44 -14.26 15.32 -6.59
N PRO A 45 -13.73 16.32 -7.33
CA PRO A 45 -12.62 17.16 -6.84
C PRO A 45 -12.96 17.91 -5.55
N GLU A 46 -14.25 18.18 -5.30
CA GLU A 46 -14.74 18.82 -4.08
C GLU A 46 -14.48 18.02 -2.81
N THR A 47 -14.26 16.70 -2.93
CA THR A 47 -13.89 15.85 -1.79
C THR A 47 -12.48 16.12 -1.32
N GLY A 48 -11.65 16.78 -2.15
CA GLY A 48 -10.24 17.03 -1.91
C GLY A 48 -9.42 15.73 -1.76
N VAL A 49 -9.91 14.60 -2.26
CA VAL A 49 -9.13 13.38 -2.45
C VAL A 49 -8.37 13.57 -3.75
N SER A 50 -7.13 14.00 -3.65
CA SER A 50 -6.25 14.30 -4.78
C SER A 50 -4.82 13.94 -4.43
N THR A 51 -4.09 13.42 -5.40
CA THR A 51 -2.64 13.21 -5.31
C THR A 51 -1.85 14.49 -5.63
N GLU A 52 -2.53 15.53 -6.09
CA GLU A 52 -1.95 16.84 -6.41
C GLU A 52 -2.07 17.78 -5.20
N GLN A 53 -1.33 18.76 -5.08
CA GLN A 53 -0.57 19.85 -5.61
C GLN A 53 -0.18 20.80 -4.48
N GLY A 54 1.08 21.18 -4.39
CA GLY A 54 1.58 22.11 -3.39
C GLY A 54 1.75 21.53 -1.98
N LEU A 55 1.43 20.26 -1.80
CA LEU A 55 1.72 19.49 -0.59
C LEU A 55 3.01 18.69 -0.80
N SER A 56 3.78 18.51 0.27
CA SER A 56 4.87 17.53 0.25
C SER A 56 4.32 16.12 0.06
N SER A 57 5.16 15.17 -0.39
CA SER A 57 4.71 13.78 -0.52
C SER A 57 4.21 13.19 0.79
N MET A 58 4.79 13.59 1.93
CA MET A 58 4.35 13.22 3.28
C MET A 58 3.00 13.84 3.65
N ASP A 59 2.77 15.11 3.30
CA ASP A 59 1.48 15.75 3.58
C ASP A 59 0.37 15.15 2.74
N THR A 60 0.63 14.87 1.46
CA THR A 60 -0.29 14.15 0.57
C THR A 60 -0.65 12.78 1.16
N LEU A 61 0.35 12.03 1.60
CA LEU A 61 0.16 10.72 2.24
C LEU A 61 -0.79 10.81 3.44
N ARG A 62 -0.55 11.76 4.36
CA ARG A 62 -1.41 11.97 5.55
C ARG A 62 -2.84 12.35 5.19
N VAL A 63 -3.01 13.27 4.24
CA VAL A 63 -4.34 13.72 3.80
C VAL A 63 -5.15 12.60 3.19
N ILE A 64 -4.55 11.82 2.27
CA ILE A 64 -5.24 10.72 1.61
C ILE A 64 -5.52 9.59 2.60
N SER A 65 -4.55 9.21 3.43
CA SER A 65 -4.74 8.21 4.48
C SER A 65 -5.93 8.53 5.37
N GLY A 66 -5.98 9.76 5.92
CA GLY A 66 -7.04 10.19 6.82
C GLY A 66 -8.43 10.27 6.17
N ARG A 67 -8.52 10.37 4.84
CA ARG A 67 -9.79 10.37 4.09
C ARG A 67 -10.20 8.98 3.64
N MET A 68 -9.24 8.18 3.20
CA MET A 68 -9.53 6.86 2.66
C MET A 68 -9.72 5.79 3.72
N ALA A 69 -9.12 5.91 4.89
CA ALA A 69 -9.33 4.94 5.97
C ALA A 69 -10.81 4.87 6.42
N PRO A 70 -11.51 6.00 6.71
CA PRO A 70 -12.95 5.96 6.99
C PRO A 70 -13.80 5.53 5.78
N PHE A 71 -13.37 5.81 4.54
CA PHE A 71 -14.05 5.30 3.35
C PHE A 71 -13.97 3.77 3.27
N ILE A 72 -12.78 3.19 3.47
CA ILE A 72 -12.59 1.73 3.51
C ILE A 72 -13.42 1.14 4.65
N ARG A 73 -13.47 1.79 5.82
CA ARG A 73 -14.32 1.37 6.93
C ARG A 73 -15.78 1.29 6.52
N ALA A 74 -16.33 2.33 5.91
CA ALA A 74 -17.71 2.35 5.45
C ALA A 74 -17.99 1.27 4.39
N MET A 75 -17.03 1.02 3.51
CA MET A 75 -17.10 -0.04 2.51
C MET A 75 -17.17 -1.43 3.18
N LEU A 76 -16.33 -1.69 4.20
CA LEU A 76 -16.36 -2.94 4.97
C LEU A 76 -17.66 -3.11 5.76
N ASP A 77 -18.14 -2.03 6.38
CA ASP A 77 -19.37 -2.04 7.19
C ASP A 77 -20.65 -2.19 6.34
N SER A 78 -20.59 -1.94 5.01
CA SER A 78 -21.76 -2.13 4.14
C SER A 78 -22.24 -3.59 4.05
N GLY A 79 -21.34 -4.54 4.35
CA GLY A 79 -21.64 -5.97 4.27
C GLY A 79 -21.80 -6.53 2.85
N GLU A 80 -21.75 -5.69 1.82
CA GLU A 80 -21.90 -6.11 0.40
C GLU A 80 -20.86 -7.13 -0.04
N TYR A 81 -19.67 -7.09 0.60
CA TYR A 81 -18.58 -8.03 0.35
C TYR A 81 -18.67 -9.30 1.20
N ASP A 82 -19.64 -9.38 2.09
CA ASP A 82 -19.80 -10.52 3.00
C ASP A 82 -20.34 -11.78 2.33
N GLU A 83 -20.94 -11.63 1.17
CA GLU A 83 -21.41 -12.75 0.35
C GLU A 83 -20.30 -13.39 -0.48
N PHE A 84 -19.15 -12.72 -0.62
CA PHE A 84 -18.03 -13.22 -1.41
C PHE A 84 -17.05 -14.01 -0.52
N GLU A 85 -16.96 -15.30 -0.75
CA GLU A 85 -15.88 -16.12 -0.20
C GLU A 85 -14.81 -16.34 -1.28
N PRO A 86 -13.55 -16.22 -0.92
CA PRO A 86 -12.93 -16.18 0.42
C PRO A 86 -12.79 -14.78 1.04
N GLY A 87 -13.21 -13.71 0.40
CA GLY A 87 -13.06 -12.35 0.87
C GLY A 87 -12.38 -11.43 -0.16
N MET A 88 -11.94 -10.24 0.27
CA MET A 88 -11.26 -9.29 -0.59
C MET A 88 -9.82 -9.03 -0.16
N VAL A 89 -9.00 -8.67 -1.12
CA VAL A 89 -7.68 -8.07 -0.93
C VAL A 89 -7.69 -6.64 -1.47
N ILE A 90 -7.40 -5.69 -0.59
CA ILE A 90 -7.30 -4.28 -0.94
C ILE A 90 -5.81 -3.92 -1.01
N ASP A 91 -5.32 -3.46 -2.17
CA ASP A 91 -3.99 -2.87 -2.24
C ASP A 91 -4.07 -1.35 -2.24
N MET A 92 -3.25 -0.73 -1.40
CA MET A 92 -3.25 0.72 -1.20
C MET A 92 -1.86 1.23 -0.83
N TYR A 93 -1.42 2.30 -1.50
CA TYR A 93 -0.21 3.00 -1.10
C TYR A 93 -0.48 3.91 0.10
N GLN A 94 -1.49 4.77 0.01
CA GLN A 94 -1.70 5.90 0.92
C GLN A 94 -2.53 5.50 2.16
N LEU A 95 -2.10 4.49 2.91
CA LEU A 95 -2.71 4.13 4.19
C LEU A 95 -1.65 4.07 5.28
N LEU A 96 -1.70 5.00 6.21
CA LEU A 96 -0.79 5.02 7.36
C LEU A 96 -1.23 4.00 8.43
N PRO A 97 -0.28 3.38 9.15
CA PRO A 97 -0.58 2.46 10.23
C PRO A 97 -1.46 3.06 11.35
N GLU A 98 -1.29 4.34 11.67
CA GLU A 98 -2.13 5.04 12.67
C GLU A 98 -3.58 5.16 12.23
N ASP A 99 -3.83 5.42 10.95
CA ASP A 99 -5.19 5.51 10.43
C ASP A 99 -5.86 4.13 10.31
N TYR A 100 -5.08 3.10 9.97
CA TYR A 100 -5.58 1.73 10.09
C TYR A 100 -5.98 1.40 11.53
N ASP A 101 -5.11 1.65 12.49
CA ASP A 101 -5.42 1.40 13.90
C ASP A 101 -6.67 2.15 14.36
N ARG A 102 -6.77 3.42 13.99
CA ARG A 102 -7.89 4.29 14.38
C ARG A 102 -9.23 3.90 13.78
N TYR A 103 -9.26 3.51 12.51
CA TYR A 103 -10.52 3.34 11.77
C TYR A 103 -10.83 1.88 11.42
N LEU A 104 -9.84 1.02 11.30
CA LEU A 104 -9.98 -0.30 10.67
C LEU A 104 -9.65 -1.48 11.58
N SER A 105 -8.90 -1.31 12.66
CA SER A 105 -8.46 -2.39 13.55
C SER A 105 -9.61 -3.22 14.14
N GLY A 106 -10.80 -2.64 14.30
CA GLY A 106 -11.99 -3.31 14.82
C GLY A 106 -12.88 -4.00 13.78
N THR A 107 -12.51 -3.98 12.49
CA THR A 107 -13.35 -4.52 11.40
C THR A 107 -13.16 -6.01 11.13
N GLY A 108 -12.16 -6.64 11.73
CA GLY A 108 -11.73 -8.00 11.37
C GLY A 108 -10.96 -8.10 10.06
N CYS A 109 -10.74 -6.96 9.36
CA CYS A 109 -9.90 -6.90 8.18
C CYS A 109 -8.42 -6.85 8.61
N GLY A 110 -7.61 -7.82 8.20
CA GLY A 110 -6.18 -7.84 8.47
C GLY A 110 -5.40 -6.79 7.67
N ILE A 111 -4.18 -6.47 8.10
CA ILE A 111 -3.28 -5.59 7.34
C ILE A 111 -1.85 -6.10 7.37
N VAL A 112 -1.14 -5.84 6.28
CA VAL A 112 0.31 -5.99 6.19
C VAL A 112 0.90 -4.81 5.42
N TYR A 113 2.08 -4.34 5.85
CA TYR A 113 2.81 -3.28 5.19
C TYR A 113 4.01 -3.84 4.41
N LEU A 114 4.16 -3.44 3.16
CA LEU A 114 5.34 -3.71 2.34
C LEU A 114 6.13 -2.41 2.20
N ILE A 115 7.33 -2.39 2.77
CA ILE A 115 8.16 -1.18 2.90
C ILE A 115 9.58 -1.42 2.42
N THR A 116 10.38 -0.36 2.38
CA THR A 116 11.78 -0.39 1.92
C THR A 116 12.65 0.53 2.79
N SER A 117 12.55 0.39 4.12
CA SER A 117 13.24 1.24 5.08
C SER A 117 14.67 0.75 5.43
N ASP A 118 15.05 -0.43 4.95
CA ASP A 118 16.34 -1.08 5.20
C ASP A 118 17.42 -0.75 4.16
N VAL A 119 17.18 0.27 3.33
CA VAL A 119 18.10 0.75 2.30
C VAL A 119 18.23 2.28 2.34
N THR A 120 19.35 2.78 1.86
CA THR A 120 19.54 4.21 1.66
C THR A 120 18.77 4.73 0.43
N PRO A 121 18.48 6.04 0.33
CA PRO A 121 17.88 6.62 -0.86
C PRO A 121 18.64 6.28 -2.16
N GLU A 122 19.97 6.31 -2.13
CA GLU A 122 20.79 5.97 -3.31
C GLU A 122 20.66 4.47 -3.68
N GLU A 123 20.69 3.56 -2.71
CA GLU A 123 20.42 2.13 -2.97
C GLU A 123 19.02 1.94 -3.54
N ARG A 124 18.02 2.65 -3.00
CA ARG A 124 16.64 2.61 -3.50
C ARG A 124 16.52 3.10 -4.93
N PHE A 125 17.17 4.21 -5.27
CA PHE A 125 17.25 4.72 -6.63
C PHE A 125 17.86 3.68 -7.60
N LEU A 126 18.99 3.08 -7.24
CA LEU A 126 19.65 2.07 -8.07
C LEU A 126 18.77 0.80 -8.26
N ILE A 127 18.10 0.35 -7.21
CA ILE A 127 17.13 -0.76 -7.29
C ILE A 127 16.00 -0.41 -8.24
N GLN A 128 15.44 0.79 -8.11
CA GLN A 128 14.36 1.27 -8.98
C GLN A 128 14.76 1.28 -10.44
N LYS A 129 15.90 1.89 -10.79
CA LYS A 129 16.45 1.90 -12.17
C LYS A 129 16.67 0.49 -12.73
N LYS A 130 17.17 -0.43 -11.91
CA LYS A 130 17.46 -1.81 -12.33
C LYS A 130 16.19 -2.57 -12.74
N TYR A 131 15.07 -2.34 -12.07
CA TYR A 131 13.84 -3.09 -12.26
C TYR A 131 12.73 -2.28 -12.94
N ASP A 132 13.04 -1.08 -13.44
CA ASP A 132 12.08 -0.22 -14.11
C ASP A 132 11.72 -0.75 -15.50
N THR A 133 10.45 -0.72 -15.84
CA THR A 133 9.92 -1.18 -17.13
C THR A 133 9.05 -0.10 -17.78
N PRO A 134 8.76 -0.18 -19.08
CA PRO A 134 7.88 0.79 -19.76
C PRO A 134 6.46 0.91 -19.17
N LYS A 135 6.06 0.01 -18.30
CA LYS A 135 4.76 0.05 -17.60
C LYS A 135 4.79 0.84 -16.30
N ASP A 136 5.98 1.18 -15.82
CA ASP A 136 6.17 1.84 -14.54
C ASP A 136 6.12 3.37 -14.72
N TYR A 137 5.50 4.07 -13.78
CA TYR A 137 5.36 5.54 -13.81
C TYR A 137 6.68 6.29 -13.75
N THR A 138 7.74 5.60 -13.34
CA THR A 138 9.11 6.10 -13.22
C THR A 138 9.93 5.92 -14.49
N PHE A 139 9.46 5.11 -15.43
CA PHE A 139 10.22 4.78 -16.64
C PHE A 139 10.48 6.01 -17.51
N GLY A 140 11.76 6.24 -17.82
CA GLY A 140 12.19 7.36 -18.66
C GLY A 140 12.25 8.72 -17.98
N LYS A 141 11.99 8.79 -16.66
CA LYS A 141 12.15 10.02 -15.88
C LYS A 141 13.64 10.38 -15.69
N PRO A 142 13.96 11.68 -15.54
CA PRO A 142 15.32 12.12 -15.21
C PRO A 142 15.83 11.50 -13.90
N ASP A 143 17.14 11.25 -13.82
CA ASP A 143 17.77 10.68 -12.63
C ASP A 143 17.58 11.53 -11.37
N GLU A 144 17.51 12.85 -11.50
CA GLU A 144 17.26 13.78 -10.39
C GLU A 144 15.87 13.53 -9.79
N GLU A 145 14.82 13.48 -10.61
CA GLU A 145 13.45 13.19 -10.18
C GLU A 145 13.32 11.78 -9.56
N LEU A 146 14.07 10.80 -10.10
CA LEU A 146 14.09 9.45 -9.52
C LEU A 146 14.80 9.39 -8.16
N ARG A 147 15.82 10.22 -7.92
CA ARG A 147 16.49 10.33 -6.62
C ARG A 147 15.59 10.96 -5.57
N GLU A 148 14.93 12.07 -5.91
CA GLU A 148 13.93 12.70 -5.03
C GLU A 148 12.80 11.72 -4.68
N ASN A 149 12.29 11.00 -5.66
CA ASN A 149 11.28 9.97 -5.43
C ASN A 149 11.78 8.83 -4.53
N ALA A 150 13.04 8.42 -4.68
CA ALA A 150 13.63 7.38 -3.84
C ALA A 150 13.83 7.85 -2.39
N GLU A 151 14.18 9.12 -2.18
CA GLU A 151 14.30 9.75 -0.86
C GLU A 151 12.94 9.79 -0.16
N ASP A 152 11.91 10.28 -0.82
CA ASP A 152 10.52 10.27 -0.32
C ASP A 152 10.05 8.86 0.06
N ILE A 153 10.31 7.86 -0.78
CA ILE A 153 9.91 6.47 -0.51
C ILE A 153 10.60 5.90 0.73
N VAL A 154 11.88 6.18 0.93
CA VAL A 154 12.62 5.72 2.11
C VAL A 154 12.11 6.42 3.36
N GLU A 155 11.89 7.76 3.31
CA GLU A 155 11.33 8.52 4.44
C GLU A 155 9.95 7.98 4.86
N GLN A 156 9.06 7.76 3.91
CA GLN A 156 7.74 7.18 4.16
C GLN A 156 7.83 5.76 4.72
N SER A 157 8.78 4.96 4.23
CA SER A 157 9.03 3.60 4.73
C SER A 157 9.48 3.61 6.19
N ILE A 158 10.35 4.53 6.57
CA ILE A 158 10.81 4.69 7.95
C ILE A 158 9.65 5.06 8.86
N LEU A 159 8.82 6.04 8.47
CA LEU A 159 7.63 6.41 9.24
C LEU A 159 6.68 5.23 9.41
N MET A 160 6.38 4.51 8.32
CA MET A 160 5.48 3.34 8.38
C MET A 160 6.03 2.24 9.27
N ARG A 161 7.35 1.97 9.22
CA ARG A 161 8.00 1.01 10.11
C ARG A 161 7.83 1.38 11.58
N GLU A 162 8.19 2.62 11.94
CA GLU A 162 8.09 3.12 13.32
C GLU A 162 6.66 3.02 13.86
N GLN A 163 5.68 3.36 13.04
CA GLN A 163 4.27 3.24 13.40
C GLN A 163 3.84 1.76 13.53
N CYS A 164 4.27 0.89 12.61
CA CYS A 164 3.99 -0.54 12.69
C CYS A 164 4.58 -1.16 13.96
N GLU A 165 5.84 -0.86 14.29
CA GLU A 165 6.50 -1.34 15.50
C GLU A 165 5.77 -0.88 16.77
N ARG A 166 5.36 0.37 16.83
CA ARG A 166 4.61 0.93 17.96
C ARG A 166 3.22 0.30 18.13
N LEU A 167 2.54 0.00 17.03
CA LEU A 167 1.17 -0.54 17.03
C LEU A 167 1.11 -2.07 16.97
N GLY A 168 2.26 -2.76 16.88
CA GLY A 168 2.31 -4.22 16.74
C GLY A 168 1.76 -4.73 15.41
N LEU A 169 1.81 -3.91 14.35
CA LEU A 169 1.35 -4.28 13.03
C LEU A 169 2.47 -4.95 12.23
N LYS A 170 2.08 -5.87 11.36
CA LYS A 170 3.02 -6.65 10.57
C LYS A 170 3.53 -5.86 9.36
N TYR A 171 4.84 -5.91 9.14
CA TYR A 171 5.45 -5.36 7.94
C TYR A 171 6.56 -6.27 7.39
N TYR A 172 6.91 -6.06 6.13
CA TYR A 172 8.00 -6.75 5.44
C TYR A 172 8.87 -5.74 4.68
N GLU A 173 10.18 -5.88 4.84
CA GLU A 173 11.17 -5.17 4.03
C GLU A 173 11.32 -5.87 2.67
N THR A 174 11.10 -5.14 1.59
CA THR A 174 11.02 -5.70 0.23
C THR A 174 12.09 -5.17 -0.72
N ALA A 175 13.00 -4.30 -0.25
CA ALA A 175 13.96 -3.65 -1.11
C ALA A 175 14.98 -4.62 -1.73
N ARG A 176 15.49 -5.58 -0.95
CA ARG A 176 16.62 -6.42 -1.35
C ARG A 176 16.20 -7.72 -2.04
N ASP A 177 15.23 -8.42 -1.50
CA ASP A 177 14.78 -9.73 -1.98
C ASP A 177 13.25 -9.85 -2.01
N ARG A 178 12.64 -9.01 -2.84
CA ARG A 178 11.19 -8.91 -2.94
C ARG A 178 10.51 -10.24 -3.22
N GLU A 179 11.07 -11.09 -4.09
CA GLU A 179 10.45 -12.36 -4.47
C GLU A 179 10.42 -13.34 -3.29
N GLU A 180 11.51 -13.45 -2.55
CA GLU A 180 11.55 -14.30 -1.35
C GLU A 180 10.62 -13.79 -0.27
N VAL A 181 10.59 -12.47 -0.05
CA VAL A 181 9.69 -11.84 0.91
C VAL A 181 8.23 -12.10 0.56
N LEU A 182 7.84 -11.97 -0.71
CA LEU A 182 6.47 -12.27 -1.14
C LEU A 182 6.14 -13.76 -1.01
N ARG A 183 7.08 -14.66 -1.28
CA ARG A 183 6.90 -16.10 -1.03
C ARG A 183 6.67 -16.40 0.46
N ARG A 184 7.46 -15.76 1.34
CA ARG A 184 7.30 -15.88 2.80
C ARG A 184 5.94 -15.33 3.25
N PHE A 185 5.54 -14.15 2.77
CA PHE A 185 4.23 -13.57 3.03
C PHE A 185 3.10 -14.54 2.66
N MET A 186 3.12 -15.10 1.46
CA MET A 186 2.11 -16.05 1.00
C MET A 186 2.04 -17.30 1.87
N LYS A 187 3.19 -17.83 2.29
CA LYS A 187 3.25 -19.00 3.18
C LYS A 187 2.70 -18.69 4.58
N GLU A 188 2.98 -17.52 5.10
CA GLU A 188 2.46 -17.09 6.40
C GLU A 188 0.97 -16.78 6.34
N PHE A 189 0.48 -16.26 5.21
CA PHE A 189 -0.96 -16.04 5.00
C PHE A 189 -1.77 -17.35 5.03
N GLU A 190 -1.20 -18.47 4.58
CA GLU A 190 -1.85 -19.79 4.67
C GLU A 190 -2.06 -20.28 6.11
N LEU A 191 -1.30 -19.74 7.05
CA LEU A 191 -1.33 -20.16 8.46
C LEU A 191 -2.20 -19.24 9.34
N MET A 192 -2.69 -18.13 8.80
CA MET A 192 -3.59 -17.19 9.47
C MET A 192 -5.05 -17.57 9.25
#